data_fe3f86a707d7a5305ec4bb541c163a8d
#
_entry.id   fe3f86a707d7a5305ec4bb541c163a8d
#
_cell.length_a   1.000
_cell.length_b   1.000
_cell.length_c   1.000
_cell.angle_alpha   90.00
_cell.angle_beta   90.00
_cell.angle_gamma   90.00
#
_symmetry.space_group_name_H-M   'P 1'
#
loop_
_entity.id
_entity.type
_entity.pdbx_description
1 polymer ?
#
loop_
_entity_poly.entity_id
_entity_poly.type
_entity_poly.pdbx_seq_one_letter_code
_entity_poly.pdbx_strand_id
1 'polypeptide(L)'
;VTVKGHDEISALAAELDNMRLTLKNSMENERKVHRDNQELIRAVSHDLRTPLTALNGYLEILHRKKGRAEDYPAYIQKCLEKTEEIRNLSDKMFEYALVFENTGETIMQTWNPSMFAEMVKEMAEELSVQGIPVSFSQGELPEAIWKANPFLIRRLIWNLVSNIERYGDRTRTTDIQVYVEGKTLKTVMSNGMGKEKQAVGSGIGLKSAAKIAELHGGSLLCGKTGEEFVAELSLPLR
;
A
#
# COMPACT_ATOMS: atom_id res chain seq x y z
N VAL A 1 18.90 36.57 1.04
CA VAL A 1 19.19 37.97 1.47
C VAL A 1 19.88 37.88 2.81
N THR A 2 21.11 38.42 2.91
CA THR A 2 21.86 38.47 4.17
C THR A 2 21.42 39.70 4.96
N VAL A 3 20.67 39.47 6.03
CA VAL A 3 20.16 40.55 6.90
C VAL A 3 21.22 40.84 7.96
N LYS A 4 21.72 42.08 8.00
CA LYS A 4 22.60 42.58 9.03
C LYS A 4 21.93 43.77 9.72
N GLY A 5 21.55 43.59 10.98
CA GLY A 5 20.96 44.65 11.83
C GLY A 5 20.00 44.07 12.88
N HIS A 6 19.72 44.84 13.91
CA HIS A 6 18.72 44.56 14.96
C HIS A 6 17.60 45.58 14.97
N ASP A 7 17.14 46.00 13.78
CA ASP A 7 16.02 46.94 13.61
C ASP A 7 14.79 46.25 13.03
N GLU A 8 13.68 46.94 12.98
CA GLU A 8 12.39 46.45 12.48
C GLU A 8 12.47 46.00 11.02
N ILE A 9 13.39 46.60 10.23
CA ILE A 9 13.62 46.23 8.82
C ILE A 9 14.30 44.85 8.72
N SER A 10 15.19 44.54 9.63
CA SER A 10 15.84 43.22 9.70
C SER A 10 14.86 42.11 10.08
N ALA A 11 13.95 42.41 11.03
CA ALA A 11 12.90 41.49 11.44
C ALA A 11 11.93 41.23 10.27
N LEU A 12 11.51 42.29 9.58
CA LEU A 12 10.61 42.17 8.39
C LEU A 12 11.29 41.40 7.25
N ALA A 13 12.57 41.64 7.00
CA ALA A 13 13.32 40.90 5.97
C ALA A 13 13.46 39.39 6.32
N ALA A 14 13.64 39.04 7.60
CA ALA A 14 13.66 37.65 8.05
C ALA A 14 12.28 36.96 7.89
N GLU A 15 11.20 37.69 8.19
CA GLU A 15 9.85 37.16 8.05
C GLU A 15 9.46 36.96 6.58
N LEU A 16 9.85 37.86 5.68
CA LEU A 16 9.71 37.71 4.23
C LEU A 16 10.52 36.52 3.69
N ASP A 17 11.73 36.30 4.18
CA ASP A 17 12.54 35.16 3.74
C ASP A 17 11.97 33.83 4.25
N ASN A 18 11.42 33.78 5.48
CA ASN A 18 10.68 32.62 5.99
C ASN A 18 9.43 32.33 5.17
N MET A 19 8.65 33.37 4.82
CA MET A 19 7.47 33.25 3.98
C MET A 19 7.84 32.74 2.58
N ARG A 20 8.93 33.24 1.99
CA ARG A 20 9.46 32.78 0.71
C ARG A 20 9.87 31.31 0.76
N LEU A 21 10.55 30.86 1.81
CA LEU A 21 10.94 29.48 2.00
C LEU A 21 9.74 28.55 2.19
N THR A 22 8.75 29.00 2.97
CA THR A 22 7.50 28.27 3.20
C THR A 22 6.73 28.11 1.89
N LEU A 23 6.59 29.18 1.12
CA LEU A 23 5.96 29.14 -0.21
C LEU A 23 6.69 28.21 -1.17
N LYS A 24 8.02 28.30 -1.21
CA LYS A 24 8.83 27.42 -2.06
C LYS A 24 8.61 25.94 -1.71
N ASN A 25 8.68 25.59 -0.41
CA ASN A 25 8.46 24.24 0.06
C ASN A 25 7.02 23.74 -0.25
N SER A 26 6.02 24.62 -0.09
CA SER A 26 4.63 24.32 -0.45
C SER A 26 4.49 24.02 -1.94
N MET A 27 5.07 24.85 -2.80
CA MET A 27 5.03 24.66 -4.26
C MET A 27 5.79 23.38 -4.71
N GLU A 28 6.92 23.08 -4.08
CA GLU A 28 7.66 21.84 -4.36
C GLU A 28 6.87 20.60 -3.95
N ASN A 29 6.20 20.66 -2.80
CA ASN A 29 5.33 19.58 -2.33
C ASN A 29 4.11 19.40 -3.26
N GLU A 30 3.45 20.48 -3.65
CA GLU A 30 2.34 20.46 -4.61
C GLU A 30 2.77 19.85 -5.97
N ARG A 31 3.93 20.24 -6.48
CA ARG A 31 4.49 19.67 -7.72
C ARG A 31 4.82 18.19 -7.58
N LYS A 32 5.27 17.75 -6.40
CA LYS A 32 5.51 16.33 -6.12
C LYS A 32 4.20 15.55 -6.13
N VAL A 33 3.20 16.01 -5.38
CA VAL A 33 1.87 15.39 -5.34
C VAL A 33 1.26 15.30 -6.74
N HIS A 34 1.37 16.37 -7.53
CA HIS A 34 0.83 16.38 -8.89
C HIS A 34 1.53 15.36 -9.81
N ARG A 35 2.86 15.23 -9.71
CA ARG A 35 3.62 14.21 -10.46
C ARG A 35 3.24 12.80 -10.03
N ASP A 36 3.18 12.55 -8.73
CA ASP A 36 2.82 11.24 -8.18
C ASP A 36 1.40 10.83 -8.63
N ASN A 37 0.47 11.78 -8.68
CA ASN A 37 -0.88 11.57 -9.18
C ASN A 37 -0.90 11.26 -10.69
N GLN A 38 -0.11 11.98 -11.50
CA GLN A 38 0.00 11.68 -12.94
C GLN A 38 0.62 10.30 -13.20
N GLU A 39 1.64 9.91 -12.44
CA GLU A 39 2.23 8.58 -12.54
C GLU A 39 1.22 7.48 -12.19
N LEU A 40 0.43 7.70 -11.13
CA LEU A 40 -0.63 6.79 -10.76
C LEU A 40 -1.67 6.63 -11.87
N ILE A 41 -2.19 7.74 -12.40
CA ILE A 41 -3.20 7.70 -13.49
C ILE A 41 -2.66 6.92 -14.69
N ARG A 42 -1.39 7.10 -15.02
CA ARG A 42 -0.74 6.35 -16.12
C ARG A 42 -0.63 4.86 -15.80
N ALA A 43 -0.17 4.51 -14.59
CA ALA A 43 -0.04 3.13 -14.16
C ALA A 43 -1.40 2.42 -14.13
N VAL A 44 -2.42 3.03 -13.53
CA VAL A 44 -3.79 2.49 -13.50
C VAL A 44 -4.38 2.34 -14.89
N SER A 45 -4.19 3.34 -15.75
CA SER A 45 -4.70 3.29 -17.14
C SER A 45 -4.08 2.14 -17.93
N HIS A 46 -2.77 1.89 -17.73
CA HIS A 46 -2.08 0.76 -18.34
C HIS A 46 -2.60 -0.57 -17.80
N ASP A 47 -2.71 -0.69 -16.47
CA ASP A 47 -3.09 -1.93 -15.81
C ASP A 47 -4.58 -2.29 -16.00
N LEU A 48 -5.44 -1.29 -16.22
CA LEU A 48 -6.85 -1.51 -16.64
C LEU A 48 -6.97 -1.93 -18.10
N ARG A 49 -6.13 -1.41 -18.99
CA ARG A 49 -6.22 -1.70 -20.43
C ARG A 49 -6.01 -3.19 -20.72
N THR A 50 -5.07 -3.84 -20.02
CA THR A 50 -4.71 -5.25 -20.23
C THR A 50 -5.89 -6.19 -19.97
N PRO A 51 -6.53 -6.22 -18.78
CA PRO A 51 -7.67 -7.09 -18.52
C PRO A 51 -8.91 -6.71 -19.35
N LEU A 52 -9.14 -5.41 -19.65
CA LEU A 52 -10.22 -4.97 -20.52
C LEU A 52 -10.06 -5.49 -21.96
N THR A 53 -8.85 -5.44 -22.50
CA THR A 53 -8.58 -5.98 -23.85
C THR A 53 -8.82 -7.49 -23.89
N ALA A 54 -8.36 -8.22 -22.87
CA ALA A 54 -8.58 -9.66 -22.77
C ALA A 54 -10.07 -9.99 -22.62
N LEU A 55 -10.79 -9.27 -21.76
CA LEU A 55 -12.23 -9.43 -21.56
C LEU A 55 -13.00 -9.21 -22.86
N ASN A 56 -12.73 -8.12 -23.57
CA ASN A 56 -13.34 -7.84 -24.86
C ASN A 56 -13.04 -8.94 -25.90
N GLY A 57 -11.81 -9.46 -25.92
CA GLY A 57 -11.44 -10.57 -26.81
C GLY A 57 -12.27 -11.84 -26.54
N TYR A 58 -12.41 -12.24 -25.28
CA TYR A 58 -13.25 -13.41 -24.91
C TYR A 58 -14.73 -13.19 -25.22
N LEU A 59 -15.26 -12.00 -24.94
CA LEU A 59 -16.63 -11.64 -25.27
C LEU A 59 -16.88 -11.64 -26.78
N GLU A 60 -15.93 -11.20 -27.59
CA GLU A 60 -16.03 -11.21 -29.05
C GLU A 60 -16.03 -12.64 -29.60
N ILE A 61 -15.22 -13.55 -29.03
CA ILE A 61 -15.25 -14.98 -29.38
C ILE A 61 -16.64 -15.57 -29.09
N LEU A 62 -17.18 -15.30 -27.92
CA LEU A 62 -18.50 -15.77 -27.50
C LEU A 62 -19.62 -15.18 -28.39
N HIS A 63 -19.58 -13.86 -28.66
CA HIS A 63 -20.59 -13.17 -29.46
C HIS A 63 -20.61 -13.66 -30.91
N ARG A 64 -19.45 -13.82 -31.52
CA ARG A 64 -19.36 -14.30 -32.92
C ARG A 64 -19.48 -15.80 -33.05
N LYS A 65 -19.74 -16.53 -31.96
CA LYS A 65 -19.79 -18.01 -31.92
C LYS A 65 -18.57 -18.65 -32.60
N LYS A 66 -17.40 -18.00 -32.48
CA LYS A 66 -16.12 -18.51 -32.94
C LYS A 66 -15.54 -19.43 -31.90
N GLY A 67 -15.18 -20.64 -32.27
CA GLY A 67 -14.68 -21.67 -31.37
C GLY A 67 -15.66 -22.83 -31.20
N ARG A 68 -15.23 -23.88 -30.49
CA ARG A 68 -16.09 -25.01 -30.18
C ARG A 68 -17.00 -24.64 -29.03
N ALA A 69 -18.28 -25.08 -29.09
CA ALA A 69 -19.26 -24.84 -28.03
C ALA A 69 -18.77 -25.35 -26.66
N GLU A 70 -17.95 -26.39 -26.65
CA GLU A 70 -17.33 -27.01 -25.47
C GLU A 70 -16.38 -26.05 -24.73
N ASP A 71 -15.79 -25.05 -25.43
CA ASP A 71 -14.86 -24.08 -24.87
C ASP A 71 -15.57 -22.86 -24.24
N TYR A 72 -16.88 -22.67 -24.47
CA TYR A 72 -17.59 -21.48 -24.00
C TYR A 72 -17.64 -21.34 -22.47
N PRO A 73 -17.82 -22.40 -21.67
CA PRO A 73 -17.74 -22.28 -20.22
C PRO A 73 -16.37 -21.75 -19.75
N ALA A 74 -15.27 -22.21 -20.39
CA ALA A 74 -13.92 -21.73 -20.07
C ALA A 74 -13.73 -20.24 -20.44
N TYR A 75 -14.29 -19.77 -21.55
CA TYR A 75 -14.26 -18.35 -21.91
C TYR A 75 -15.09 -17.50 -20.98
N ILE A 76 -16.25 -17.97 -20.52
CA ILE A 76 -17.08 -17.29 -19.52
C ILE A 76 -16.32 -17.18 -18.21
N GLN A 77 -15.68 -18.25 -17.76
CA GLN A 77 -14.86 -18.24 -16.54
C GLN A 77 -13.73 -17.20 -16.65
N LYS A 78 -13.04 -17.14 -17.78
CA LYS A 78 -12.01 -16.12 -18.04
C LYS A 78 -12.56 -14.70 -18.04
N CYS A 79 -13.78 -14.49 -18.53
CA CYS A 79 -14.45 -13.18 -18.46
C CYS A 79 -14.72 -12.79 -17.00
N LEU A 80 -15.19 -13.71 -16.16
CA LEU A 80 -15.43 -13.47 -14.73
C LEU A 80 -14.13 -13.13 -14.01
N GLU A 81 -13.06 -13.88 -14.25
CA GLU A 81 -11.73 -13.60 -13.70
C GLU A 81 -11.22 -12.19 -14.08
N LYS A 82 -11.38 -11.80 -15.35
CA LYS A 82 -10.96 -10.45 -15.79
C LYS A 82 -11.83 -9.34 -15.23
N THR A 83 -13.12 -9.60 -15.01
CA THR A 83 -14.02 -8.65 -14.33
C THR A 83 -13.57 -8.44 -12.88
N GLU A 84 -13.19 -9.51 -12.19
CA GLU A 84 -12.70 -9.42 -10.82
C GLU A 84 -11.36 -8.68 -10.74
N GLU A 85 -10.44 -8.91 -11.70
CA GLU A 85 -9.20 -8.13 -11.79
C GLU A 85 -9.47 -6.63 -11.96
N ILE A 86 -10.43 -6.26 -12.83
CA ILE A 86 -10.83 -4.87 -13.06
C ILE A 86 -11.42 -4.25 -11.80
N ARG A 87 -12.29 -4.98 -11.10
CA ARG A 87 -12.88 -4.53 -9.83
C ARG A 87 -11.79 -4.26 -8.79
N ASN A 88 -10.87 -5.19 -8.61
CA ASN A 88 -9.75 -5.04 -7.68
C ASN A 88 -8.84 -3.85 -8.02
N LEU A 89 -8.65 -3.55 -9.31
CA LEU A 89 -7.90 -2.37 -9.76
C LEU A 89 -8.66 -1.07 -9.47
N SER A 90 -9.99 -1.07 -9.68
CA SER A 90 -10.85 0.08 -9.37
C SER A 90 -10.87 0.37 -7.88
N ASP A 91 -10.99 -0.67 -7.04
CA ASP A 91 -10.95 -0.53 -5.58
C ASP A 91 -9.63 0.07 -5.11
N LYS A 92 -8.50 -0.40 -5.66
CA LYS A 92 -7.17 0.17 -5.38
C LYS A 92 -7.06 1.63 -5.80
N MET A 93 -7.64 2.00 -6.95
CA MET A 93 -7.64 3.39 -7.41
C MET A 93 -8.46 4.30 -6.48
N PHE A 94 -9.64 3.83 -6.06
CA PHE A 94 -10.49 4.55 -5.11
C PHE A 94 -9.79 4.76 -3.77
N GLU A 95 -9.13 3.73 -3.24
CA GLU A 95 -8.33 3.83 -2.01
C GLU A 95 -7.14 4.78 -2.13
N TYR A 96 -6.47 4.74 -3.29
CA TYR A 96 -5.39 5.69 -3.56
C TYR A 96 -5.94 7.12 -3.54
N ALA A 97 -7.08 7.38 -4.18
CA ALA A 97 -7.74 8.69 -4.15
C ALA A 97 -8.07 9.12 -2.71
N LEU A 98 -8.64 8.23 -1.89
CA LEU A 98 -8.93 8.52 -0.47
C LEU A 98 -7.67 8.86 0.34
N VAL A 99 -6.54 8.21 0.06
CA VAL A 99 -5.28 8.44 0.76
C VAL A 99 -4.61 9.75 0.32
N PHE A 100 -4.77 10.15 -0.94
CA PHE A 100 -4.07 11.31 -1.52
C PHE A 100 -4.91 12.59 -1.55
N GLU A 101 -6.22 12.48 -1.59
CA GLU A 101 -7.11 13.65 -1.56
C GLU A 101 -7.33 14.12 -0.14
N ASN A 102 -6.60 14.16 0.82
CA ASN A 102 -6.73 14.84 2.13
C ASN A 102 -8.16 15.36 2.46
N THR A 103 -9.18 14.82 1.79
CA THR A 103 -10.55 15.24 1.83
C THR A 103 -11.32 14.32 2.75
N GLY A 104 -11.46 14.76 3.97
CA GLY A 104 -12.38 14.17 4.89
C GLY A 104 -11.74 13.90 6.23
N GLU A 105 -12.45 14.25 7.26
CA GLU A 105 -12.16 13.92 8.64
C GLU A 105 -11.84 12.43 8.73
N THR A 106 -10.55 12.11 8.70
CA THR A 106 -10.07 10.74 8.88
C THR A 106 -10.56 10.28 10.25
N ILE A 107 -11.54 9.38 10.29
CA ILE A 107 -12.12 8.87 11.54
C ILE A 107 -11.01 8.12 12.29
N MET A 108 -10.33 8.86 13.16
CA MET A 108 -9.29 8.31 14.02
C MET A 108 -9.94 7.68 15.24
N GLN A 109 -9.69 6.39 15.46
CA GLN A 109 -10.11 5.64 16.63
C GLN A 109 -8.91 5.37 17.56
N THR A 110 -9.20 5.16 18.81
CA THR A 110 -8.18 4.74 19.78
C THR A 110 -7.92 3.25 19.63
N TRP A 111 -6.67 2.90 19.36
CA TRP A 111 -6.18 1.54 19.24
C TRP A 111 -5.08 1.27 20.25
N ASN A 112 -4.83 0.00 20.52
CA ASN A 112 -3.66 -0.45 21.26
C ASN A 112 -2.86 -1.47 20.42
N PRO A 113 -1.58 -1.71 20.75
CA PRO A 113 -0.73 -2.64 20.01
C PRO A 113 -1.29 -4.06 19.92
N SER A 114 -2.02 -4.53 20.94
CA SER A 114 -2.62 -5.87 20.95
C SER A 114 -3.72 -6.03 19.93
N MET A 115 -4.61 -5.02 19.78
CA MET A 115 -5.65 -5.02 18.73
C MET A 115 -5.03 -5.06 17.31
N PHE A 116 -3.93 -4.32 17.12
CA PHE A 116 -3.21 -4.35 15.87
C PHE A 116 -2.57 -5.72 15.61
N ALA A 117 -1.90 -6.30 16.59
CA ALA A 117 -1.26 -7.61 16.46
C ALA A 117 -2.29 -8.72 16.18
N GLU A 118 -3.47 -8.66 16.82
CA GLU A 118 -4.56 -9.60 16.56
C GLU A 118 -5.05 -9.52 15.12
N MET A 119 -5.26 -8.31 14.59
CA MET A 119 -5.63 -8.12 13.20
C MET A 119 -4.56 -8.66 12.23
N VAL A 120 -3.28 -8.44 12.50
CA VAL A 120 -2.18 -8.98 11.67
C VAL A 120 -2.15 -10.50 11.73
N LYS A 121 -2.40 -11.08 12.91
CA LYS A 121 -2.47 -12.52 13.11
C LYS A 121 -3.62 -13.16 12.33
N GLU A 122 -4.83 -12.59 12.38
CA GLU A 122 -5.96 -13.05 11.58
C GLU A 122 -5.62 -13.12 10.09
N MET A 123 -4.98 -12.08 9.55
CA MET A 123 -4.56 -12.05 8.15
C MET A 123 -3.44 -13.05 7.83
N ALA A 124 -2.55 -13.32 8.79
CA ALA A 124 -1.53 -14.35 8.66
C ALA A 124 -2.15 -15.77 8.62
N GLU A 125 -3.19 -16.01 9.41
CA GLU A 125 -3.95 -17.26 9.40
C GLU A 125 -4.68 -17.48 8.07
N GLU A 126 -5.22 -16.42 7.45
CA GLU A 126 -5.81 -16.49 6.10
C GLU A 126 -4.80 -16.95 5.04
N LEU A 127 -3.54 -16.47 5.10
CA LEU A 127 -2.47 -16.95 4.22
C LEU A 127 -2.21 -18.45 4.42
N SER A 128 -2.22 -18.91 5.67
CA SER A 128 -2.02 -20.33 5.99
C SER A 128 -3.14 -21.21 5.41
N VAL A 129 -4.39 -20.77 5.47
CA VAL A 129 -5.54 -21.43 4.85
C VAL A 129 -5.39 -21.54 3.33
N GLN A 130 -4.74 -20.55 2.71
CA GLN A 130 -4.44 -20.54 1.26
C GLN A 130 -3.23 -21.39 0.88
N GLY A 131 -2.63 -22.10 1.84
CA GLY A 131 -1.50 -23.01 1.62
C GLY A 131 -0.14 -22.32 1.55
N ILE A 132 -0.01 -21.12 2.12
CA ILE A 132 1.28 -20.45 2.29
C ILE A 132 1.75 -20.72 3.72
N PRO A 133 2.93 -21.35 3.93
CA PRO A 133 3.46 -21.56 5.27
C PRO A 133 3.76 -20.22 5.96
N VAL A 134 3.18 -19.98 7.12
CA VAL A 134 3.39 -18.74 7.89
C VAL A 134 3.85 -19.06 9.31
N SER A 135 4.85 -18.33 9.76
CA SER A 135 5.31 -18.24 11.14
C SER A 135 4.94 -16.85 11.68
N PHE A 136 4.04 -16.81 12.64
CA PHE A 136 3.67 -15.54 13.31
C PHE A 136 4.28 -15.50 14.70
N SER A 137 4.93 -14.40 15.04
CA SER A 137 5.47 -14.16 16.38
C SER A 137 5.10 -12.76 16.88
N GLN A 138 4.84 -12.68 18.18
CA GLN A 138 4.49 -11.44 18.85
C GLN A 138 5.46 -11.22 20.02
N GLY A 139 6.08 -10.04 20.06
CA GLY A 139 6.87 -9.61 21.21
C GLY A 139 6.03 -9.02 22.32
N GLU A 140 6.68 -8.42 23.30
CA GLU A 140 5.98 -7.67 24.36
C GLU A 140 5.24 -6.47 23.77
N LEU A 141 3.96 -6.36 24.07
CA LEU A 141 3.09 -5.26 23.65
C LEU A 141 2.61 -4.51 24.90
N PRO A 142 3.11 -3.29 25.14
CA PRO A 142 2.68 -2.49 26.28
C PRO A 142 1.24 -2.02 26.12
N GLU A 143 0.59 -1.68 27.24
CA GLU A 143 -0.69 -0.95 27.25
C GLU A 143 -0.50 0.49 26.81
N ALA A 144 -0.14 0.70 25.56
CA ALA A 144 -0.05 2.00 24.94
C ALA A 144 -1.29 2.23 24.06
N ILE A 145 -1.64 3.48 23.86
CA ILE A 145 -2.74 3.86 22.97
C ILE A 145 -2.22 4.73 21.84
N TRP A 146 -2.78 4.52 20.67
CA TRP A 146 -2.47 5.35 19.53
C TRP A 146 -3.75 5.63 18.71
N LYS A 147 -3.79 6.76 18.02
CA LYS A 147 -4.92 7.11 17.15
C LYS A 147 -4.63 6.62 15.74
N ALA A 148 -5.53 5.80 15.20
CA ALA A 148 -5.42 5.26 13.86
C ALA A 148 -6.79 5.24 13.17
N ASN A 149 -6.78 5.28 11.86
CA ASN A 149 -7.96 4.94 11.07
C ASN A 149 -7.97 3.42 10.84
N PRO A 150 -8.94 2.68 11.40
CA PRO A 150 -8.97 1.21 11.32
C PRO A 150 -9.01 0.69 9.89
N PHE A 151 -9.77 1.35 9.03
CA PHE A 151 -9.90 0.97 7.63
C PHE A 151 -8.57 1.10 6.88
N LEU A 152 -7.87 2.23 7.05
CA LEU A 152 -6.58 2.47 6.41
C LEU A 152 -5.51 1.51 6.93
N ILE A 153 -5.45 1.28 8.25
CA ILE A 153 -4.49 0.34 8.83
C ILE A 153 -4.74 -1.09 8.34
N ARG A 154 -5.99 -1.56 8.35
CA ARG A 154 -6.34 -2.88 7.79
C ARG A 154 -5.90 -2.98 6.33
N ARG A 155 -6.11 -1.91 5.57
CA ARG A 155 -5.72 -1.85 4.17
C ARG A 155 -4.21 -1.87 3.96
N LEU A 156 -3.46 -1.17 4.80
CA LEU A 156 -2.00 -1.20 4.78
C LEU A 156 -1.51 -2.65 4.91
N ILE A 157 -1.98 -3.36 5.94
CA ILE A 157 -1.58 -4.77 6.17
C ILE A 157 -2.05 -5.67 5.03
N TRP A 158 -3.28 -5.49 4.52
CA TRP A 158 -3.78 -6.24 3.36
C TRP A 158 -2.88 -6.07 2.13
N ASN A 159 -2.38 -4.87 1.88
CA ASN A 159 -1.44 -4.63 0.76
C ASN A 159 -0.13 -5.41 0.92
N LEU A 160 0.37 -5.58 2.14
CA LEU A 160 1.56 -6.38 2.41
C LEU A 160 1.28 -7.88 2.26
N VAL A 161 0.18 -8.36 2.85
CA VAL A 161 -0.26 -9.75 2.80
C VAL A 161 -0.55 -10.19 1.37
N SER A 162 -1.29 -9.38 0.60
CA SER A 162 -1.57 -9.68 -0.82
C SER A 162 -0.31 -9.67 -1.70
N ASN A 163 0.72 -8.93 -1.31
CA ASN A 163 2.03 -9.00 -1.96
C ASN A 163 2.71 -10.36 -1.72
N ILE A 164 2.64 -10.87 -0.48
CA ILE A 164 3.13 -12.21 -0.13
C ILE A 164 2.38 -13.29 -0.92
N GLU A 165 1.04 -13.22 -0.93
CA GLU A 165 0.19 -14.17 -1.65
C GLU A 165 0.53 -14.25 -3.15
N ARG A 166 0.80 -13.08 -3.75
CA ARG A 166 1.02 -12.96 -5.20
C ARG A 166 2.43 -13.32 -5.63
N TYR A 167 3.45 -12.97 -4.84
CA TYR A 167 4.86 -13.04 -5.23
C TYR A 167 5.71 -13.93 -4.34
N GLY A 168 5.18 -14.40 -3.21
CA GLY A 168 5.88 -15.25 -2.27
C GLY A 168 6.14 -16.66 -2.83
N ASP A 169 7.25 -17.25 -2.40
CA ASP A 169 7.56 -18.64 -2.62
C ASP A 169 6.76 -19.50 -1.62
N ARG A 170 5.78 -20.23 -2.13
CA ARG A 170 4.88 -21.07 -1.31
C ARG A 170 5.59 -22.28 -0.67
N THR A 171 6.83 -22.56 -1.04
CA THR A 171 7.63 -23.65 -0.45
C THR A 171 8.45 -23.20 0.75
N ARG A 172 8.56 -21.89 0.97
CA ARG A 172 9.30 -21.26 2.07
C ARG A 172 8.34 -20.62 3.06
N THR A 173 8.70 -20.71 4.33
CA THR A 173 7.92 -20.08 5.39
C THR A 173 8.01 -18.55 5.28
N THR A 174 6.87 -17.89 5.39
CA THR A 174 6.76 -16.45 5.55
C THR A 174 6.82 -16.12 7.03
N ASP A 175 7.76 -15.29 7.45
CA ASP A 175 7.89 -14.84 8.82
C ASP A 175 7.20 -13.49 9.02
N ILE A 176 6.31 -13.41 10.01
CA ILE A 176 5.58 -12.19 10.39
C ILE A 176 5.82 -11.95 11.87
N GLN A 177 6.39 -10.80 12.20
CA GLN A 177 6.72 -10.40 13.56
C GLN A 177 6.06 -9.07 13.89
N VAL A 178 5.40 -8.98 15.05
CA VAL A 178 4.84 -7.74 15.61
C VAL A 178 5.43 -7.52 16.99
N TYR A 179 6.05 -6.36 17.21
CA TYR A 179 6.66 -6.02 18.50
C TYR A 179 6.71 -4.51 18.68
N VAL A 180 7.00 -4.08 19.90
CA VAL A 180 7.23 -2.66 20.21
C VAL A 180 8.69 -2.45 20.57
N GLU A 181 9.30 -1.46 19.91
CA GLU A 181 10.66 -1.01 20.18
C GLU A 181 10.61 0.45 20.63
N GLY A 182 10.87 0.70 21.90
CA GLY A 182 10.73 2.02 22.50
C GLY A 182 9.28 2.53 22.43
N LYS A 183 9.03 3.56 21.62
CA LYS A 183 7.70 4.13 21.36
C LYS A 183 7.23 3.84 19.92
N THR A 184 7.69 2.78 19.32
CA THR A 184 7.36 2.43 17.94
C THR A 184 6.81 1.02 17.87
N LEU A 185 5.61 0.87 17.33
CA LEU A 185 5.04 -0.42 16.96
C LEU A 185 5.66 -0.83 15.63
N LYS A 186 6.33 -1.98 15.62
CA LYS A 186 6.99 -2.53 14.45
C LYS A 186 6.30 -3.79 13.96
N THR A 187 6.22 -3.92 12.64
CA THR A 187 5.81 -5.15 11.98
C THR A 187 6.83 -5.47 10.90
N VAL A 188 7.43 -6.64 10.97
CA VAL A 188 8.37 -7.13 9.98
C VAL A 188 7.76 -8.35 9.32
N MET A 189 7.68 -8.32 8.00
CA MET A 189 7.23 -9.44 7.17
C MET A 189 8.35 -9.82 6.21
N SER A 190 8.80 -11.08 6.26
CA SER A 190 9.83 -11.62 5.38
C SER A 190 9.31 -12.85 4.68
N ASN A 191 9.46 -12.93 3.35
CA ASN A 191 9.08 -14.08 2.56
C ASN A 191 10.07 -14.36 1.44
N GLY A 192 10.25 -15.65 1.10
CA GLY A 192 10.99 -16.05 -0.09
C GLY A 192 10.35 -15.51 -1.36
N MET A 193 11.14 -15.19 -2.36
CA MET A 193 10.64 -14.73 -3.67
C MET A 193 10.40 -15.91 -4.61
N GLY A 194 9.16 -16.04 -5.13
CA GLY A 194 8.79 -17.09 -6.09
C GLY A 194 9.47 -16.87 -7.45
N LYS A 195 10.02 -17.95 -8.01
CA LYS A 195 10.75 -17.91 -9.31
C LYS A 195 9.85 -17.69 -10.53
N GLU A 196 8.56 -18.01 -10.45
CA GLU A 196 7.67 -18.08 -11.62
C GLU A 196 6.87 -16.82 -11.93
N LYS A 197 6.86 -15.81 -11.06
CA LYS A 197 6.01 -14.61 -11.26
C LYS A 197 6.82 -13.32 -11.24
N GLN A 198 7.66 -13.13 -12.26
CA GLN A 198 8.19 -11.79 -12.60
C GLN A 198 7.17 -10.95 -13.40
N ALA A 199 5.90 -11.09 -13.16
CA ALA A 199 4.96 -10.07 -13.60
C ALA A 199 5.26 -8.81 -12.81
N VAL A 200 5.79 -7.80 -13.47
CA VAL A 200 6.06 -6.48 -12.91
C VAL A 200 4.72 -5.96 -12.40
N GLY A 201 4.46 -6.13 -11.11
CA GLY A 201 3.29 -5.55 -10.47
C GLY A 201 3.41 -4.02 -10.57
N SER A 202 2.30 -3.32 -10.68
CA SER A 202 2.26 -1.85 -10.76
C SER A 202 2.95 -1.13 -9.59
N GLY A 203 3.30 -1.84 -8.52
CA GLY A 203 3.86 -1.28 -7.29
C GLY A 203 2.87 -0.39 -6.51
N ILE A 204 1.63 -0.27 -6.97
CA ILE A 204 0.60 0.60 -6.37
C ILE A 204 0.31 0.18 -4.93
N GLY A 205 0.18 -1.12 -4.66
CA GLY A 205 -0.12 -1.63 -3.31
C GLY A 205 0.91 -1.22 -2.26
N LEU A 206 2.21 -1.36 -2.58
CA LEU A 206 3.27 -0.94 -1.66
C LEU A 206 3.38 0.58 -1.52
N LYS A 207 3.17 1.35 -2.60
CA LYS A 207 3.10 2.82 -2.54
C LYS A 207 1.92 3.29 -1.68
N SER A 208 0.75 2.67 -1.83
CA SER A 208 -0.43 2.93 -1.00
C SER A 208 -0.16 2.60 0.47
N ALA A 209 0.44 1.44 0.77
CA ALA A 209 0.80 1.04 2.12
C ALA A 209 1.79 2.04 2.76
N ALA A 210 2.81 2.47 2.03
CA ALA A 210 3.77 3.47 2.50
C ALA A 210 3.08 4.80 2.81
N LYS A 211 2.17 5.24 1.95
CA LYS A 211 1.43 6.49 2.17
C LYS A 211 0.49 6.42 3.38
N ILE A 212 -0.16 5.28 3.58
CA ILE A 212 -0.98 5.06 4.79
C ILE A 212 -0.10 5.10 6.05
N ALA A 213 1.09 4.50 6.03
CA ALA A 213 2.03 4.58 7.13
C ALA A 213 2.42 6.03 7.45
N GLU A 214 2.76 6.84 6.42
CA GLU A 214 3.08 8.27 6.56
C GLU A 214 1.92 9.06 7.18
N LEU A 215 0.67 8.82 6.76
CA LEU A 215 -0.53 9.48 7.31
C LEU A 215 -0.72 9.20 8.81
N HIS A 216 -0.19 8.06 9.30
CA HIS A 216 -0.18 7.70 10.71
C HIS A 216 1.11 8.12 11.43
N GLY A 217 1.95 8.95 10.78
CA GLY A 217 3.22 9.42 11.32
C GLY A 217 4.32 8.37 11.36
N GLY A 218 4.11 7.25 10.68
CA GLY A 218 5.04 6.13 10.58
C GLY A 218 5.78 6.05 9.26
N SER A 219 6.39 4.91 8.99
CA SER A 219 7.09 4.61 7.75
C SER A 219 6.97 3.14 7.37
N LEU A 220 7.08 2.86 6.08
CA LEU A 220 7.19 1.52 5.53
C LEU A 220 8.45 1.44 4.66
N LEU A 221 9.33 0.52 5.01
CA LEU A 221 10.52 0.19 4.22
C LEU A 221 10.32 -1.18 3.59
N CYS A 222 10.51 -1.26 2.28
CA CYS A 222 10.42 -2.53 1.55
C CYS A 222 11.67 -2.73 0.72
N GLY A 223 12.22 -3.93 0.73
CA GLY A 223 13.43 -4.23 -0.01
C GLY A 223 13.67 -5.71 -0.21
N LYS A 224 14.65 -6.00 -1.07
CA LYS A 224 15.14 -7.36 -1.30
C LYS A 224 16.43 -7.54 -0.52
N THR A 225 16.50 -8.64 0.23
CA THR A 225 17.69 -9.05 0.98
C THR A 225 18.02 -10.49 0.57
N GLY A 226 18.97 -10.62 -0.36
CA GLY A 226 19.26 -11.93 -0.98
C GLY A 226 18.07 -12.47 -1.78
N GLU A 227 17.57 -13.64 -1.39
CA GLU A 227 16.41 -14.30 -2.02
C GLU A 227 15.08 -13.97 -1.30
N GLU A 228 15.09 -13.07 -0.34
CA GLU A 228 13.92 -12.69 0.42
C GLU A 228 13.45 -11.28 0.10
N PHE A 229 12.15 -11.08 0.19
CA PHE A 229 11.53 -9.76 0.24
C PHE A 229 11.20 -9.45 1.69
N VAL A 230 11.60 -8.29 2.16
CA VAL A 230 11.36 -7.83 3.53
C VAL A 230 10.56 -6.53 3.49
N ALA A 231 9.50 -6.46 4.28
CA ALA A 231 8.73 -5.25 4.53
C ALA A 231 8.77 -4.93 6.03
N GLU A 232 9.26 -3.75 6.38
CA GLU A 232 9.33 -3.24 7.75
C GLU A 232 8.42 -2.02 7.88
N LEU A 233 7.33 -2.18 8.65
CA LEU A 233 6.40 -1.14 9.03
C LEU A 233 6.76 -0.61 10.41
N SER A 234 6.81 0.71 10.57
CA SER A 234 7.03 1.40 11.83
C SER A 234 5.92 2.42 12.07
N LEU A 235 5.19 2.31 13.18
CA LEU A 235 4.11 3.21 13.57
C LEU A 235 4.40 3.80 14.96
N PRO A 236 4.37 5.12 15.14
CA PRO A 236 4.68 5.73 16.44
C PRO A 236 3.52 5.52 17.42
N LEU A 237 3.84 5.08 18.64
CA LEU A 237 2.94 5.06 19.79
C LEU A 237 3.06 6.38 20.57
N ARG A 238 1.96 6.89 21.05
CA ARG A 238 1.92 8.14 21.83
C ARG A 238 1.58 7.88 23.26
#